data_100039f0ec565c04280925b3c71d726d
#
_entry.id   100039f0ec565c04280925b3c71d726d
#
_cell.length_a   1.000
_cell.length_b   1.000
_cell.length_c   1.000
_cell.angle_alpha   90.00
_cell.angle_beta   90.00
_cell.angle_gamma   90.00
#
_symmetry.space_group_name_H-M   'P 1'
#
loop_
_entity.id
_entity.type
_entity.pdbx_description
1 polymer ?
#
loop_
_entity_poly.entity_id
_entity_poly.type
_entity_poly.pdbx_seq_one_letter_code
_entity_poly.pdbx_strand_id
1 'polypeptide(L)'
;MKLSDKFKELEDLRKRMGASLSNWDMNSSNLDPRQQLLVELKKGIEIDLAEVEVGAGRLLTYKGEQVILYIKDTGSSISTLINEPEKSKRFHISDCQTLIKMRDIGRYERYVVTNRTDGLFLVDWIDHESNKKGETEAALKVCMNCLGTVNWQGYESGQRTKRTKRSKQQFRESIWKEFSISEFLMNYSTFFHYKPSRRDVTAELNEYVTNWHEISEKFRRKKNWKCEDCGVNLSELRGSLHCHHISGVVTDNSDKNLKALCAICHSKQPLHQNMGVPERDRRKINSLRIEQGLMPS
;
A
#
# COMPACT_ATOMS: atom_id res chain seq x y z
N MET A 1 17.54 31.67 32.15
CA MET A 1 17.01 30.54 32.94
C MET A 1 17.70 29.27 32.42
N LYS A 2 18.51 28.64 33.25
CA LYS A 2 19.26 27.43 32.83
C LYS A 2 18.32 26.24 32.80
N LEU A 3 18.51 25.33 31.87
CA LEU A 3 17.71 24.10 31.70
C LEU A 3 17.66 23.27 33.00
N SER A 4 18.76 23.33 33.80
CA SER A 4 18.87 22.72 35.13
C SER A 4 17.81 23.18 36.14
N ASP A 5 17.31 24.44 36.03
CA ASP A 5 16.36 24.99 37.02
C ASP A 5 14.95 24.39 36.78
N LYS A 6 14.59 24.09 35.53
CA LYS A 6 13.31 23.43 35.19
C LYS A 6 13.29 21.97 35.63
N PHE A 7 14.43 21.29 35.61
CA PHE A 7 14.51 19.88 36.08
C PHE A 7 14.37 19.79 37.59
N LYS A 8 14.75 20.83 38.35
CA LYS A 8 14.64 20.87 39.83
C LYS A 8 13.18 20.89 40.29
N GLU A 9 12.33 21.64 39.62
CA GLU A 9 10.88 21.66 39.91
C GLU A 9 10.21 20.32 39.64
N LEU A 10 10.60 19.64 38.54
CA LEU A 10 10.15 18.29 38.21
C LEU A 10 10.61 17.25 39.23
N GLU A 11 11.84 17.36 39.70
CA GLU A 11 12.41 16.52 40.76
C GLU A 11 11.66 16.66 42.09
N ASP A 12 11.34 17.91 42.50
CA ASP A 12 10.57 18.21 43.71
C ASP A 12 9.11 17.73 43.58
N LEU A 13 8.53 17.81 42.40
CA LEU A 13 7.20 17.24 42.12
C LEU A 13 7.20 15.72 42.25
N ARG A 14 8.21 15.06 41.68
CA ARG A 14 8.41 13.61 41.77
C ARG A 14 8.53 13.13 43.19
N LYS A 15 9.33 13.84 44.03
CA LYS A 15 9.50 13.53 45.47
C LYS A 15 8.21 13.66 46.22
N ARG A 16 7.42 14.72 45.93
CA ARG A 16 6.10 14.92 46.55
C ARG A 16 5.10 13.82 46.16
N MET A 17 5.20 13.28 44.96
CA MET A 17 4.36 12.19 44.49
C MET A 17 4.83 10.81 45.00
N GLY A 18 5.95 10.70 45.73
CA GLY A 18 6.51 9.43 46.16
C GLY A 18 7.00 8.54 45.05
N ALA A 19 7.19 9.07 43.81
CA ALA A 19 7.62 8.29 42.67
C ALA A 19 9.12 7.99 42.73
N SER A 20 9.51 6.73 42.67
CA SER A 20 10.90 6.31 42.62
C SER A 20 11.56 6.76 41.30
N LEU A 21 12.87 7.04 41.32
CA LEU A 21 13.65 7.19 40.11
C LEU A 21 13.67 5.83 39.41
N SER A 22 13.10 5.75 38.20
CA SER A 22 13.41 4.66 37.29
C SER A 22 14.79 4.91 36.72
N ASN A 23 15.74 3.98 36.93
CA ASN A 23 16.98 3.97 36.17
C ASN A 23 16.64 3.72 34.71
N TRP A 24 16.57 4.82 33.94
CA TRP A 24 16.48 4.74 32.48
C TRP A 24 17.86 4.36 31.95
N ASP A 25 18.10 3.08 31.82
CA ASP A 25 19.19 2.59 30.99
C ASP A 25 18.67 2.54 29.56
N MET A 26 19.30 3.29 28.66
CA MET A 26 18.95 3.29 27.23
C MET A 26 19.25 1.96 26.52
N ASN A 27 19.68 0.95 27.24
CA ASN A 27 19.81 -0.41 26.73
C ASN A 27 18.42 -1.05 26.69
N SER A 28 18.02 -1.48 25.51
CA SER A 28 16.71 -2.07 25.16
C SER A 28 16.29 -3.29 25.99
N SER A 29 17.14 -3.74 26.93
CA SER A 29 16.91 -4.91 27.79
C SER A 29 15.96 -4.68 28.97
N ASN A 30 15.57 -3.44 29.27
CA ASN A 30 14.69 -3.08 30.40
C ASN A 30 13.34 -2.47 30.02
N LEU A 31 12.98 -2.48 28.74
CA LEU A 31 11.66 -2.03 28.31
C LEU A 31 10.62 -3.11 28.64
N ASP A 32 9.45 -2.68 29.12
CA ASP A 32 8.26 -3.53 29.19
C ASP A 32 8.04 -4.21 27.83
N PRO A 33 7.62 -5.50 27.78
CA PRO A 33 7.37 -6.23 26.53
C PRO A 33 6.52 -5.46 25.52
N ARG A 34 5.56 -4.66 25.97
CA ARG A 34 4.77 -3.78 25.11
C ARG A 34 5.58 -2.61 24.53
N GLN A 35 6.45 -2.00 25.33
CA GLN A 35 7.34 -0.93 24.88
C GLN A 35 8.39 -1.46 23.90
N GLN A 36 8.92 -2.65 24.14
CA GLN A 36 9.80 -3.34 23.20
C GLN A 36 9.08 -3.58 21.88
N LEU A 37 7.86 -4.13 21.90
CA LEU A 37 7.04 -4.33 20.73
C LEU A 37 6.78 -3.03 19.94
N LEU A 38 6.47 -1.92 20.64
CA LEU A 38 6.25 -0.62 19.98
C LEU A 38 7.53 -0.07 19.32
N VAL A 39 8.69 -0.25 19.96
CA VAL A 39 9.98 0.14 19.38
C VAL A 39 10.32 -0.74 18.18
N GLU A 40 10.08 -2.03 18.30
CA GLU A 40 10.28 -3.00 17.23
C GLU A 40 9.32 -2.73 16.07
N LEU A 41 8.03 -2.49 16.30
CA LEU A 41 7.05 -2.10 15.28
C LEU A 41 7.45 -0.80 14.55
N LYS A 42 8.06 0.17 15.25
CA LYS A 42 8.62 1.37 14.64
C LYS A 42 9.86 1.08 13.79
N LYS A 43 10.69 0.11 14.18
CA LYS A 43 11.89 -0.31 13.44
C LYS A 43 11.58 -1.31 12.32
N GLY A 44 10.38 -1.89 12.32
CA GLY A 44 9.94 -2.89 11.38
C GLY A 44 10.38 -4.32 11.77
N ILE A 45 9.55 -5.09 12.45
CA ILE A 45 9.74 -6.53 12.76
C ILE A 45 9.12 -7.40 11.66
N GLU A 46 9.67 -8.57 11.37
CA GLU A 46 8.99 -9.64 10.60
C GLU A 46 7.85 -10.23 11.41
N ILE A 47 6.62 -9.97 10.96
CA ILE A 47 5.42 -10.48 11.61
C ILE A 47 4.98 -11.71 10.84
N ASP A 48 4.96 -12.86 11.51
CA ASP A 48 4.31 -14.05 10.97
C ASP A 48 2.79 -13.82 10.99
N LEU A 49 2.15 -14.03 9.84
CA LEU A 49 0.69 -13.88 9.68
C LEU A 49 -0.09 -14.86 10.58
N ALA A 50 0.54 -15.94 11.03
CA ALA A 50 -0.05 -16.90 11.98
C ALA A 50 -0.19 -16.34 13.41
N GLU A 51 0.53 -15.27 13.75
CA GLU A 51 0.47 -14.63 15.08
C GLU A 51 -0.58 -13.52 15.19
N VAL A 52 -1.46 -13.38 14.18
CA VAL A 52 -2.50 -12.35 14.18
C VAL A 52 -3.76 -12.88 14.83
N GLU A 53 -4.13 -12.31 15.97
CA GLU A 53 -5.37 -12.64 16.67
C GLU A 53 -6.57 -11.84 16.11
N VAL A 54 -7.68 -12.53 15.93
CA VAL A 54 -8.97 -11.92 15.58
C VAL A 54 -9.78 -11.79 16.86
N GLY A 55 -9.83 -10.59 17.42
CA GLY A 55 -10.67 -10.26 18.58
C GLY A 55 -12.15 -10.12 18.24
N ALA A 56 -12.99 -10.06 19.26
CA ALA A 56 -14.42 -9.82 19.14
C ALA A 56 -14.67 -8.50 18.40
N GLY A 57 -15.45 -8.53 17.30
CA GLY A 57 -15.73 -7.36 16.47
C GLY A 57 -14.92 -7.24 15.18
N ARG A 58 -14.21 -8.28 14.76
CA ARG A 58 -13.35 -8.32 13.54
C ARG A 58 -12.14 -7.40 13.59
N LEU A 59 -11.61 -7.16 14.78
CA LEU A 59 -10.45 -6.33 15.02
C LEU A 59 -9.18 -7.16 14.88
N LEU A 60 -8.28 -6.76 14.01
CA LEU A 60 -6.96 -7.37 13.93
C LEU A 60 -5.97 -6.56 14.75
N THR A 61 -5.39 -7.23 15.73
CA THR A 61 -4.29 -6.71 16.51
C THR A 61 -3.11 -7.65 16.38
N TYR A 62 -1.94 -7.12 16.16
CA TYR A 62 -0.71 -7.86 16.36
C TYR A 62 -0.24 -7.60 17.78
N LYS A 63 -0.33 -8.63 18.64
CA LYS A 63 -0.05 -8.49 20.08
C LYS A 63 -0.77 -7.29 20.71
N GLY A 64 -2.00 -7.04 20.28
CA GLY A 64 -2.83 -5.94 20.75
C GLY A 64 -2.57 -4.54 20.11
N GLU A 65 -1.59 -4.40 19.23
CA GLU A 65 -1.24 -3.11 18.63
C GLU A 65 -1.91 -2.88 17.26
N GLN A 66 -2.35 -1.66 17.03
CA GLN A 66 -3.04 -1.26 15.80
C GLN A 66 -2.06 -1.00 14.67
N VAL A 67 -2.49 -1.28 13.43
CA VAL A 67 -1.68 -1.04 12.23
C VAL A 67 -2.48 -0.40 11.11
N ILE A 68 -1.78 0.29 10.22
CA ILE A 68 -2.29 0.97 9.01
C ILE A 68 -1.61 0.36 7.79
N LEU A 69 -2.35 0.24 6.69
CA LEU A 69 -1.84 -0.25 5.41
C LEU A 69 -1.80 0.85 4.37
N TYR A 70 -0.72 0.96 3.62
CA TYR A 70 -0.62 1.86 2.48
C TYR A 70 0.33 1.31 1.40
N ILE A 71 0.32 1.92 0.21
CA ILE A 71 1.23 1.56 -0.87
C ILE A 71 2.36 2.59 -0.90
N LYS A 72 3.60 2.15 -0.70
CA LYS A 72 4.78 3.00 -0.67
C LYS A 72 5.10 3.59 -2.05
N ASP A 73 5.05 2.77 -3.09
CA ASP A 73 5.25 3.16 -4.49
C ASP A 73 4.05 3.94 -5.04
N THR A 74 3.95 5.22 -4.68
CA THR A 74 2.79 6.06 -5.04
C THR A 74 2.68 6.32 -6.53
N GLY A 75 3.80 6.38 -7.26
CA GLY A 75 3.88 6.82 -8.65
C GLY A 75 3.60 8.31 -8.83
N SER A 76 3.60 9.07 -7.75
CA SER A 76 3.33 10.52 -7.73
C SER A 76 4.62 11.32 -7.71
N SER A 77 4.59 12.53 -8.30
CA SER A 77 5.67 13.49 -8.16
C SER A 77 5.72 14.07 -6.74
N ILE A 78 6.87 14.59 -6.33
CA ILE A 78 7.01 15.23 -5.02
C ILE A 78 6.06 16.43 -4.87
N SER A 79 5.82 17.19 -5.93
CA SER A 79 4.87 18.31 -5.95
C SER A 79 3.45 17.84 -5.72
N THR A 80 3.02 16.73 -6.32
CA THR A 80 1.70 16.11 -6.10
C THR A 80 1.56 15.64 -4.65
N LEU A 81 2.58 14.98 -4.09
CA LEU A 81 2.55 14.49 -2.72
C LEU A 81 2.38 15.61 -1.69
N ILE A 82 3.01 16.77 -1.93
CA ILE A 82 2.97 17.91 -1.00
C ILE A 82 1.71 18.76 -1.20
N ASN A 83 1.37 19.10 -2.43
CA ASN A 83 0.34 20.11 -2.73
C ASN A 83 -1.05 19.50 -3.00
N GLU A 84 -1.11 18.25 -3.48
CA GLU A 84 -2.35 17.60 -3.91
C GLU A 84 -2.40 16.12 -3.42
N PRO A 85 -2.24 15.86 -2.11
CA PRO A 85 -2.16 14.50 -1.57
C PRO A 85 -3.40 13.66 -1.86
N GLU A 86 -4.55 14.28 -2.15
CA GLU A 86 -5.77 13.62 -2.58
C GLU A 86 -5.68 12.96 -3.96
N LYS A 87 -4.71 13.34 -4.79
CA LYS A 87 -4.44 12.72 -6.09
C LYS A 87 -3.50 11.50 -5.99
N SER A 88 -2.86 11.33 -4.84
CA SER A 88 -1.95 10.20 -4.58
C SER A 88 -2.68 8.95 -4.09
N LYS A 89 -1.91 7.90 -3.78
CA LYS A 89 -2.42 6.67 -3.15
C LYS A 89 -2.98 6.99 -1.77
N ARG A 90 -3.88 6.13 -1.29
CA ARG A 90 -4.57 6.30 -0.01
C ARG A 90 -4.14 5.23 0.97
N PHE A 91 -4.17 5.55 2.26
CA PHE A 91 -3.97 4.56 3.30
C PHE A 91 -5.29 3.91 3.74
N HIS A 92 -5.19 2.75 4.37
CA HIS A 92 -6.31 1.92 4.81
C HIS A 92 -6.24 1.66 6.31
N ILE A 93 -7.38 1.80 6.96
CA ILE A 93 -7.57 1.61 8.41
C ILE A 93 -8.49 0.43 8.74
N SER A 94 -9.07 -0.18 7.71
CA SER A 94 -10.00 -1.31 7.83
C SER A 94 -9.90 -2.23 6.62
N ASP A 95 -10.35 -3.48 6.75
CA ASP A 95 -10.46 -4.43 5.64
C ASP A 95 -11.64 -4.08 4.73
N CYS A 96 -11.44 -3.06 3.92
CA CYS A 96 -12.44 -2.48 3.05
C CYS A 96 -12.51 -3.16 1.68
N GLN A 97 -13.53 -2.83 0.89
CA GLN A 97 -13.73 -3.37 -0.46
C GLN A 97 -12.52 -3.17 -1.39
N THR A 98 -11.73 -2.10 -1.20
CA THR A 98 -10.50 -1.90 -1.99
C THR A 98 -9.46 -2.97 -1.67
N LEU A 99 -9.24 -3.30 -0.39
CA LEU A 99 -8.28 -4.33 0.01
C LEU A 99 -8.73 -5.72 -0.42
N ILE A 100 -10.04 -6.01 -0.31
CA ILE A 100 -10.62 -7.27 -0.81
C ILE A 100 -10.31 -7.41 -2.31
N LYS A 101 -10.62 -6.39 -3.11
CA LYS A 101 -10.32 -6.39 -4.54
C LYS A 101 -8.82 -6.54 -4.84
N MET A 102 -7.95 -5.92 -4.05
CA MET A 102 -6.50 -6.05 -4.25
C MET A 102 -6.00 -7.46 -3.96
N ARG A 103 -6.62 -8.18 -3.00
CA ARG A 103 -6.36 -9.61 -2.76
C ARG A 103 -6.83 -10.46 -3.94
N ASP A 104 -8.06 -10.25 -4.41
CA ASP A 104 -8.66 -11.03 -5.51
C ASP A 104 -7.82 -10.94 -6.79
N ILE A 105 -7.18 -9.80 -7.05
CA ILE A 105 -6.33 -9.58 -8.22
C ILE A 105 -4.83 -9.87 -7.96
N GLY A 106 -4.49 -10.44 -6.80
CA GLY A 106 -3.11 -10.83 -6.45
C GLY A 106 -2.14 -9.67 -6.24
N ARG A 107 -2.64 -8.47 -5.87
CA ARG A 107 -1.82 -7.25 -5.68
C ARG A 107 -1.76 -6.75 -4.22
N TYR A 108 -2.17 -7.58 -3.28
CA TYR A 108 -2.19 -7.22 -1.87
C TYR A 108 -0.78 -6.99 -1.30
N GLU A 109 0.21 -7.73 -1.79
CA GLU A 109 1.62 -7.63 -1.36
C GLU A 109 2.30 -6.28 -1.71
N ARG A 110 1.64 -5.42 -2.48
CA ARG A 110 2.10 -4.03 -2.68
C ARG A 110 1.94 -3.16 -1.44
N TYR A 111 1.06 -3.56 -0.52
CA TYR A 111 0.86 -2.82 0.71
C TYR A 111 2.01 -3.05 1.69
N VAL A 112 2.32 -2.00 2.43
CA VAL A 112 3.23 -2.03 3.56
C VAL A 112 2.46 -1.71 4.84
N VAL A 113 2.98 -2.21 5.95
CA VAL A 113 2.38 -2.05 7.29
C VAL A 113 3.13 -0.97 8.04
N THR A 114 2.41 -0.05 8.68
CA THR A 114 2.97 0.92 9.62
C THR A 114 2.10 1.03 10.86
N ASN A 115 2.71 1.45 11.98
CA ASN A 115 2.00 1.83 13.20
C ASN A 115 2.07 3.33 13.48
N ARG A 116 2.51 4.13 12.52
CA ARG A 116 2.61 5.59 12.66
C ARG A 116 1.22 6.21 12.81
N THR A 117 1.11 7.13 13.74
CA THR A 117 -0.14 7.81 14.10
C THR A 117 -0.11 9.31 13.79
N ASP A 118 1.04 9.81 13.33
CA ASP A 118 1.26 11.22 12.99
C ASP A 118 0.66 11.65 11.63
N GLY A 119 0.16 10.69 10.86
CA GLY A 119 -0.41 10.96 9.53
C GLY A 119 0.63 11.11 8.42
N LEU A 120 1.91 10.93 8.73
CA LEU A 120 3.01 10.94 7.76
C LEU A 120 3.39 9.51 7.38
N PHE A 121 3.66 9.30 6.12
CA PHE A 121 4.00 8.00 5.53
C PHE A 121 5.29 8.14 4.72
N LEU A 122 6.18 7.17 4.85
CA LEU A 122 7.37 7.07 4.01
C LEU A 122 6.94 6.56 2.62
N VAL A 123 7.03 7.41 1.61
CA VAL A 123 6.58 7.11 0.25
C VAL A 123 7.66 7.37 -0.79
N ASP A 124 7.59 6.59 -1.86
CA ASP A 124 8.44 6.77 -3.02
C ASP A 124 7.79 7.78 -3.97
N TRP A 125 8.58 8.71 -4.50
CA TRP A 125 8.15 9.65 -5.51
C TRP A 125 8.95 9.46 -6.81
N ILE A 126 8.33 9.81 -7.92
CA ILE A 126 8.95 9.83 -9.24
C ILE A 126 8.57 11.11 -9.97
N ASP A 127 9.58 11.77 -10.53
CA ASP A 127 9.40 12.87 -11.45
C ASP A 127 9.55 12.34 -12.88
N HIS A 128 8.44 12.27 -13.59
CA HIS A 128 8.40 11.72 -14.94
C HIS A 128 9.09 12.59 -16.00
N GLU A 129 9.32 13.89 -15.72
CA GLU A 129 10.00 14.80 -16.65
C GLU A 129 11.52 14.64 -16.53
N SER A 130 12.05 14.66 -15.31
CA SER A 130 13.50 14.55 -15.04
C SER A 130 13.97 13.10 -14.82
N ASN A 131 13.06 12.14 -14.78
CA ASN A 131 13.28 10.72 -14.41
C ASN A 131 14.02 10.55 -13.06
N LYS A 132 13.87 11.55 -12.18
CA LYS A 132 14.40 11.49 -10.82
C LYS A 132 13.37 10.82 -9.91
N LYS A 133 13.88 10.10 -8.92
CA LYS A 133 13.09 9.35 -7.95
C LYS A 133 13.78 9.35 -6.60
N GLY A 134 13.02 9.11 -5.55
CA GLY A 134 13.53 9.06 -4.20
C GLY A 134 12.43 8.79 -3.20
N GLU A 135 12.77 8.86 -1.93
CA GLU A 135 11.84 8.71 -0.82
C GLU A 135 11.57 10.06 -0.15
N THR A 136 10.38 10.21 0.39
CA THR A 136 10.01 11.35 1.22
C THR A 136 8.92 10.96 2.21
N GLU A 137 8.77 11.73 3.27
CA GLU A 137 7.59 11.65 4.13
C GLU A 137 6.49 12.56 3.57
N ALA A 138 5.30 12.00 3.41
CA ALA A 138 4.15 12.75 2.91
C ALA A 138 2.86 12.36 3.66
N ALA A 139 1.96 13.33 3.79
CA ALA A 139 0.61 13.08 4.29
C ALA A 139 -0.21 12.43 3.18
N LEU A 140 -0.76 11.24 3.45
CA LEU A 140 -1.71 10.59 2.57
C LEU A 140 -3.14 10.78 3.09
N LYS A 141 -4.12 10.64 2.21
CA LYS A 141 -5.54 10.66 2.58
C LYS A 141 -6.05 9.25 2.84
N VAL A 142 -7.01 9.12 3.76
CA VAL A 142 -7.67 7.86 4.06
C VAL A 142 -8.49 7.35 2.87
N CYS A 143 -8.60 6.02 2.72
CA CYS A 143 -9.48 5.40 1.73
C CYS A 143 -10.96 5.63 2.09
N MET A 144 -11.74 6.14 1.14
CA MET A 144 -13.17 6.39 1.33
C MET A 144 -13.95 5.10 1.63
N ASN A 145 -13.56 3.96 1.05
CA ASN A 145 -14.17 2.67 1.35
C ASN A 145 -13.92 2.24 2.80
N CYS A 146 -12.77 2.61 3.38
CA CYS A 146 -12.52 2.40 4.80
C CYS A 146 -13.48 3.21 5.67
N LEU A 147 -13.68 4.49 5.36
CA LEU A 147 -14.64 5.34 6.07
C LEU A 147 -16.07 4.77 6.00
N GLY A 148 -16.44 4.22 4.84
CA GLY A 148 -17.71 3.51 4.67
C GLY A 148 -17.78 2.24 5.50
N THR A 149 -16.75 1.42 5.48
CA THR A 149 -16.69 0.13 6.20
C THR A 149 -16.84 0.31 7.71
N VAL A 150 -16.18 1.32 8.29
CA VAL A 150 -16.27 1.62 9.73
C VAL A 150 -17.41 2.59 10.06
N ASN A 151 -18.12 3.08 9.04
CA ASN A 151 -19.16 4.13 9.16
C ASN A 151 -18.70 5.33 10.00
N TRP A 152 -17.45 5.77 9.75
CA TRP A 152 -16.83 6.87 10.50
C TRP A 152 -17.72 8.11 10.49
N GLN A 153 -18.05 8.64 11.68
CA GLN A 153 -18.91 9.80 11.88
C GLN A 153 -20.20 9.77 11.03
N GLY A 154 -20.75 8.58 10.78
CA GLY A 154 -21.98 8.42 10.00
C GLY A 154 -21.78 8.51 8.48
N TYR A 155 -20.57 8.29 7.98
CA TYR A 155 -20.21 8.36 6.55
C TYR A 155 -21.19 7.59 5.64
N GLU A 156 -21.62 6.38 6.02
CA GLU A 156 -22.63 5.58 5.30
C GLU A 156 -24.06 5.88 5.74
N SER A 157 -24.33 6.10 7.04
CA SER A 157 -25.67 6.37 7.55
C SER A 157 -26.23 7.71 7.08
N GLY A 158 -25.40 8.66 6.72
CA GLY A 158 -25.79 9.87 5.98
C GLY A 158 -26.56 9.58 4.68
N GLN A 159 -26.55 8.34 4.17
CA GLN A 159 -27.40 7.91 3.07
C GLN A 159 -28.88 7.74 3.45
N ARG A 160 -29.19 7.44 4.71
CA ARG A 160 -30.56 7.19 5.18
C ARG A 160 -31.38 8.47 5.42
N THR A 161 -30.75 9.64 5.42
CA THR A 161 -31.44 10.93 5.56
C THR A 161 -32.00 11.38 4.21
N LYS A 162 -33.15 12.15 4.21
CA LYS A 162 -33.78 12.74 3.01
C LYS A 162 -32.92 13.80 2.30
N ARG A 163 -31.59 13.68 2.36
CA ARG A 163 -30.64 14.62 1.71
C ARG A 163 -30.59 14.37 0.20
N THR A 164 -30.40 15.43 -0.58
CA THR A 164 -30.14 15.33 -2.02
C THR A 164 -28.79 14.62 -2.28
N LYS A 165 -28.60 14.08 -3.49
CA LYS A 165 -27.32 13.45 -3.88
C LYS A 165 -26.13 14.40 -3.65
N ARG A 166 -26.29 15.69 -3.99
CA ARG A 166 -25.26 16.74 -3.83
C ARG A 166 -24.92 16.97 -2.36
N SER A 167 -25.91 17.08 -1.48
CA SER A 167 -25.65 17.30 -0.04
C SER A 167 -25.04 16.07 0.66
N LYS A 168 -25.34 14.85 0.16
CA LYS A 168 -24.67 13.62 0.63
C LYS A 168 -23.19 13.59 0.24
N GLN A 169 -22.89 13.97 -0.99
CA GLN A 169 -21.51 14.05 -1.47
C GLN A 169 -20.69 15.08 -0.69
N GLN A 170 -21.24 16.27 -0.47
CA GLN A 170 -20.59 17.32 0.32
C GLN A 170 -20.34 16.87 1.77
N PHE A 171 -21.30 16.19 2.39
CA PHE A 171 -21.16 15.64 3.73
C PHE A 171 -20.06 14.58 3.82
N ARG A 172 -20.00 13.65 2.86
CA ARG A 172 -18.93 12.64 2.80
C ARG A 172 -17.56 13.27 2.55
N GLU A 173 -17.52 14.30 1.72
CA GLU A 173 -16.30 15.01 1.41
C GLU A 173 -15.75 15.78 2.63
N SER A 174 -16.61 16.41 3.43
CA SER A 174 -16.19 17.07 4.69
C SER A 174 -15.60 16.05 5.67
N ILE A 175 -16.29 14.94 5.94
CA ILE A 175 -15.79 13.86 6.80
C ILE A 175 -14.43 13.34 6.30
N TRP A 176 -14.28 13.16 4.99
CA TRP A 176 -13.03 12.67 4.41
C TRP A 176 -11.88 13.65 4.54
N LYS A 177 -12.13 14.94 4.34
CA LYS A 177 -11.11 16.01 4.47
C LYS A 177 -10.65 16.18 5.92
N GLU A 178 -11.58 16.08 6.86
CA GLU A 178 -11.36 16.29 8.29
C GLU A 178 -10.88 15.04 9.04
N PHE A 179 -10.75 13.90 8.34
CA PHE A 179 -10.34 12.65 8.98
C PHE A 179 -8.98 12.76 9.65
N SER A 180 -8.93 12.36 10.91
CA SER A 180 -7.72 12.29 11.74
C SER A 180 -7.43 10.86 12.16
N ILE A 181 -6.21 10.37 11.88
CA ILE A 181 -5.74 9.05 12.33
C ILE A 181 -5.74 8.99 13.87
N SER A 182 -5.28 10.02 14.54
CA SER A 182 -5.20 10.06 16.01
C SER A 182 -6.59 9.94 16.63
N GLU A 183 -7.57 10.66 16.11
CA GLU A 183 -8.96 10.58 16.58
C GLU A 183 -9.56 9.18 16.31
N PHE A 184 -9.29 8.62 15.12
CA PHE A 184 -9.74 7.26 14.79
C PHE A 184 -9.17 6.23 15.76
N LEU A 185 -7.87 6.28 16.05
CA LEU A 185 -7.20 5.31 16.91
C LEU A 185 -7.60 5.47 18.39
N MET A 186 -8.06 6.64 18.82
CA MET A 186 -8.65 6.79 20.15
C MET A 186 -10.02 6.11 20.30
N ASN A 187 -10.76 5.98 19.19
CA ASN A 187 -12.14 5.46 19.20
C ASN A 187 -12.27 4.03 18.66
N TYR A 188 -11.35 3.60 17.80
CA TYR A 188 -11.47 2.33 17.09
C TYR A 188 -10.13 1.60 17.05
N SER A 189 -10.21 0.28 17.22
CA SER A 189 -9.10 -0.60 16.89
C SER A 189 -9.11 -0.93 15.38
N THR A 190 -7.98 -1.33 14.83
CA THR A 190 -7.80 -1.60 13.40
C THR A 190 -8.51 -2.89 12.93
N PHE A 191 -9.12 -2.86 11.76
CA PHE A 191 -9.90 -3.97 11.18
C PHE A 191 -9.23 -4.55 9.93
N PHE A 192 -8.16 -5.32 10.07
CA PHE A 192 -7.55 -6.02 8.95
C PHE A 192 -7.61 -7.54 9.11
N HIS A 193 -8.22 -8.24 8.14
CA HIS A 193 -8.25 -9.71 8.12
C HIS A 193 -6.92 -10.32 7.64
N TYR A 194 -6.20 -9.61 6.76
CA TYR A 194 -4.94 -10.06 6.20
C TYR A 194 -3.94 -8.90 6.18
N LYS A 195 -2.69 -9.18 6.51
CA LYS A 195 -1.59 -8.21 6.45
C LYS A 195 -0.66 -8.55 5.30
N PRO A 196 -0.15 -7.56 4.55
CA PRO A 196 0.94 -7.77 3.60
C PRO A 196 2.24 -8.05 4.37
N SER A 197 3.15 -8.79 3.75
CA SER A 197 4.46 -9.11 4.32
C SER A 197 5.44 -7.93 4.29
N ARG A 198 5.23 -6.98 3.37
CA ARG A 198 6.11 -5.81 3.20
C ARG A 198 5.85 -4.74 4.27
N ARG A 199 6.93 -4.08 4.70
CA ARG A 199 6.92 -3.01 5.72
C ARG A 199 7.41 -1.71 5.14
N ASP A 200 6.98 -0.58 5.72
CA ASP A 200 7.35 0.76 5.27
C ASP A 200 8.86 1.02 5.34
N VAL A 201 9.49 0.68 6.48
CA VAL A 201 10.92 0.95 6.71
C VAL A 201 11.87 -0.04 6.03
N THR A 202 11.40 -1.23 5.65
CA THR A 202 12.23 -2.28 5.02
C THR A 202 11.82 -2.58 3.58
N ALA A 203 10.72 -2.01 3.09
CA ALA A 203 10.29 -2.18 1.72
C ALA A 203 11.24 -1.43 0.79
N GLU A 204 11.94 -2.19 -0.06
CA GLU A 204 12.77 -1.62 -1.11
C GLU A 204 11.93 -0.79 -2.09
N LEU A 205 12.58 0.16 -2.78
CA LEU A 205 11.97 0.88 -3.89
C LEU A 205 11.40 -0.13 -4.90
N ASN A 206 10.14 0.05 -5.27
CA ASN A 206 9.49 -0.85 -6.21
C ASN A 206 9.88 -0.49 -7.65
N GLU A 207 11.12 -0.76 -7.99
CA GLU A 207 11.74 -0.44 -9.27
C GLU A 207 12.21 -1.69 -10.00
N TYR A 208 12.27 -1.58 -11.33
CA TYR A 208 12.88 -2.63 -12.12
C TYR A 208 14.37 -2.74 -11.81
N VAL A 209 14.84 -3.96 -11.61
CA VAL A 209 16.26 -4.25 -11.47
C VAL A 209 17.03 -3.86 -12.75
N THR A 210 18.30 -3.51 -12.62
CA THR A 210 19.14 -3.03 -13.75
C THR A 210 19.20 -4.01 -14.93
N ASN A 211 19.13 -5.32 -14.62
CA ASN A 211 19.15 -6.40 -15.62
C ASN A 211 17.73 -6.89 -16.00
N TRP A 212 16.68 -6.08 -15.78
CA TRP A 212 15.29 -6.45 -16.10
C TRP A 212 15.09 -6.93 -17.53
N HIS A 213 15.78 -6.32 -18.48
CA HIS A 213 15.67 -6.71 -19.90
C HIS A 213 16.06 -8.18 -20.11
N GLU A 214 17.14 -8.62 -19.48
CA GLU A 214 17.63 -10.01 -19.58
C GLU A 214 16.65 -10.99 -18.91
N ILE A 215 16.19 -10.64 -17.70
CA ILE A 215 15.22 -11.44 -16.95
C ILE A 215 13.92 -11.59 -17.75
N SER A 216 13.39 -10.50 -18.25
CA SER A 216 12.17 -10.46 -19.05
C SER A 216 12.29 -11.27 -20.34
N GLU A 217 13.43 -11.17 -21.04
CA GLU A 217 13.67 -11.95 -22.26
C GLU A 217 13.80 -13.44 -21.95
N LYS A 218 14.59 -13.80 -20.93
CA LYS A 218 14.76 -15.18 -20.47
C LYS A 218 13.41 -15.82 -20.11
N PHE A 219 12.57 -15.08 -19.37
CA PHE A 219 11.24 -15.56 -18.99
C PHE A 219 10.33 -15.78 -20.20
N ARG A 220 10.24 -14.81 -21.13
CA ARG A 220 9.46 -14.93 -22.35
C ARG A 220 9.93 -16.09 -23.23
N ARG A 221 11.24 -16.32 -23.31
CA ARG A 221 11.84 -17.46 -24.01
C ARG A 221 11.45 -18.79 -23.34
N LYS A 222 11.49 -18.87 -22.00
CA LYS A 222 11.03 -20.03 -21.22
C LYS A 222 9.56 -20.37 -21.51
N LYS A 223 8.73 -19.35 -21.80
CA LYS A 223 7.33 -19.51 -22.18
C LYS A 223 7.13 -19.71 -23.70
N ASN A 224 8.20 -20.01 -24.44
CA ASN A 224 8.19 -20.24 -25.89
C ASN A 224 7.52 -19.10 -26.67
N TRP A 225 7.66 -17.87 -26.21
CA TRP A 225 7.04 -16.67 -26.79
C TRP A 225 5.51 -16.72 -26.88
N LYS A 226 4.88 -17.53 -26.05
CA LYS A 226 3.44 -17.75 -26.03
C LYS A 226 2.77 -16.91 -24.95
N CYS A 227 1.67 -16.24 -25.30
CA CYS A 227 0.84 -15.52 -24.32
C CYS A 227 0.12 -16.51 -23.40
N GLU A 228 0.29 -16.37 -22.09
CA GLU A 228 -0.29 -17.28 -21.11
C GLU A 228 -1.81 -17.10 -20.94
N ASP A 229 -2.41 -15.98 -21.39
CA ASP A 229 -3.86 -15.78 -21.34
C ASP A 229 -4.57 -16.28 -22.59
N CYS A 230 -4.17 -15.85 -23.78
CA CYS A 230 -4.88 -16.16 -25.00
C CYS A 230 -4.22 -17.24 -25.86
N GLY A 231 -3.02 -17.68 -25.49
CA GLY A 231 -2.31 -18.74 -26.16
C GLY A 231 -1.60 -18.37 -27.48
N VAL A 232 -1.72 -17.11 -27.96
CA VAL A 232 -1.05 -16.72 -29.21
C VAL A 232 0.46 -16.83 -29.10
N ASN A 233 1.09 -17.46 -30.09
CA ASN A 233 2.54 -17.50 -30.20
C ASN A 233 3.03 -16.25 -30.93
N LEU A 234 3.94 -15.53 -30.32
CA LEU A 234 4.52 -14.29 -30.83
C LEU A 234 6.03 -14.42 -31.10
N SER A 235 6.53 -15.62 -31.45
CA SER A 235 7.95 -15.84 -31.75
C SER A 235 8.47 -14.94 -32.89
N GLU A 236 7.60 -14.61 -33.86
CA GLU A 236 7.89 -13.68 -34.96
C GLU A 236 7.62 -12.22 -34.64
N LEU A 237 6.89 -11.95 -33.53
CA LEU A 237 6.51 -10.61 -33.08
C LEU A 237 6.88 -10.42 -31.60
N ARG A 238 8.13 -10.75 -31.23
CA ARG A 238 8.62 -10.82 -29.85
C ARG A 238 8.44 -9.54 -29.05
N GLY A 239 8.51 -8.38 -29.70
CA GLY A 239 8.31 -7.07 -29.05
C GLY A 239 6.89 -6.85 -28.55
N SER A 240 5.90 -7.58 -29.06
CA SER A 240 4.51 -7.51 -28.62
C SER A 240 4.13 -8.53 -27.52
N LEU A 241 5.10 -9.34 -27.05
CA LEU A 241 4.96 -10.16 -25.86
C LEU A 241 5.66 -9.47 -24.69
N HIS A 242 4.91 -9.15 -23.68
CA HIS A 242 5.39 -8.45 -22.48
C HIS A 242 5.57 -9.44 -21.32
N CYS A 243 6.48 -9.15 -20.41
CA CYS A 243 6.58 -9.81 -19.11
C CYS A 243 5.91 -8.94 -18.06
N HIS A 244 4.86 -9.45 -17.44
CA HIS A 244 4.01 -8.75 -16.48
C HIS A 244 4.28 -9.26 -15.07
N HIS A 245 4.43 -8.34 -14.09
CA HIS A 245 4.48 -8.68 -12.67
C HIS A 245 3.06 -8.78 -12.11
N ILE A 246 2.63 -9.99 -11.75
CA ILE A 246 1.26 -10.29 -11.30
C ILE A 246 0.91 -9.49 -10.05
N SER A 247 1.78 -9.48 -9.05
CA SER A 247 1.56 -8.76 -7.78
C SER A 247 1.72 -7.24 -7.91
N GLY A 248 2.37 -6.74 -8.99
CA GLY A 248 2.79 -5.36 -9.14
C GLY A 248 4.05 -5.01 -8.33
N VAL A 249 4.69 -5.96 -7.67
CA VAL A 249 6.01 -5.81 -7.03
C VAL A 249 7.06 -6.11 -8.08
N VAL A 250 7.66 -5.08 -8.67
CA VAL A 250 8.59 -5.23 -9.82
C VAL A 250 10.00 -5.67 -9.41
N THR A 251 10.30 -5.67 -8.12
CA THR A 251 11.53 -6.24 -7.55
C THR A 251 11.45 -7.76 -7.41
N ASP A 252 10.24 -8.34 -7.29
CA ASP A 252 10.04 -9.79 -7.25
C ASP A 252 9.99 -10.39 -8.66
N ASN A 253 11.14 -10.87 -9.12
CA ASN A 253 11.33 -11.50 -10.42
C ASN A 253 11.20 -13.02 -10.38
N SER A 254 10.57 -13.58 -9.34
CA SER A 254 10.29 -15.01 -9.28
C SER A 254 9.31 -15.45 -10.37
N ASP A 255 9.47 -16.68 -10.88
CA ASP A 255 8.57 -17.24 -11.90
C ASP A 255 7.10 -17.22 -11.48
N LYS A 256 6.80 -17.24 -10.17
CA LYS A 256 5.44 -17.20 -9.63
C LYS A 256 4.80 -15.84 -9.78
N ASN A 257 5.61 -14.78 -9.80
CA ASN A 257 5.15 -13.39 -9.94
C ASN A 257 5.19 -12.89 -11.39
N LEU A 258 5.79 -13.63 -12.31
CA LEU A 258 5.92 -13.24 -13.71
C LEU A 258 4.89 -13.94 -14.59
N LYS A 259 4.38 -13.21 -15.60
CA LYS A 259 3.44 -13.74 -16.60
C LYS A 259 3.76 -13.17 -17.98
N ALA A 260 3.83 -14.04 -18.99
CA ALA A 260 4.07 -13.64 -20.36
C ALA A 260 2.72 -13.32 -21.04
N LEU A 261 2.51 -12.07 -21.44
CA LEU A 261 1.25 -11.61 -22.01
C LEU A 261 1.47 -10.84 -23.33
N CYS A 262 0.64 -11.11 -24.34
CA CYS A 262 0.61 -10.22 -25.50
C CYS A 262 0.13 -8.81 -25.07
N ALA A 263 0.49 -7.79 -25.84
CA ALA A 263 0.13 -6.40 -25.49
C ALA A 263 -1.37 -6.22 -25.24
N ILE A 264 -2.24 -6.92 -25.97
CA ILE A 264 -3.70 -6.85 -25.78
C ILE A 264 -4.12 -7.47 -24.45
N CYS A 265 -3.61 -8.66 -24.09
CA CYS A 265 -3.92 -9.29 -22.81
C CYS A 265 -3.30 -8.52 -21.63
N HIS A 266 -2.13 -7.92 -21.82
CA HIS A 266 -1.47 -7.09 -20.83
C HIS A 266 -2.29 -5.83 -20.51
N SER A 267 -2.82 -5.14 -21.54
CA SER A 267 -3.67 -3.96 -21.33
C SER A 267 -4.99 -4.25 -20.59
N LYS A 268 -5.43 -5.52 -20.58
CA LYS A 268 -6.62 -5.96 -19.85
C LYS A 268 -6.33 -6.35 -18.39
N GLN A 269 -5.06 -6.38 -17.99
CA GLN A 269 -4.71 -6.71 -16.60
C GLN A 269 -5.16 -5.60 -15.64
N PRO A 270 -5.45 -5.95 -14.37
CA PRO A 270 -5.82 -4.96 -13.37
C PRO A 270 -4.82 -3.81 -13.29
N LEU A 271 -5.32 -2.58 -13.17
CA LEU A 271 -4.54 -1.33 -13.09
C LEU A 271 -3.71 -1.00 -14.36
N HIS A 272 -4.02 -1.65 -15.51
CA HIS A 272 -3.41 -1.34 -16.82
C HIS A 272 -4.40 -0.70 -17.80
N GLN A 273 -5.53 -0.15 -17.30
CA GLN A 273 -6.59 0.45 -18.13
C GLN A 273 -6.08 1.63 -18.99
N ASN A 274 -5.01 2.30 -18.53
CA ASN A 274 -4.37 3.40 -19.25
C ASN A 274 -3.26 2.94 -20.22
N MET A 275 -3.01 1.63 -20.31
CA MET A 275 -2.04 1.10 -21.25
C MET A 275 -2.63 1.05 -22.66
N GLY A 276 -2.24 1.99 -23.48
CA GLY A 276 -2.61 2.01 -24.91
C GLY A 276 -1.92 0.87 -25.66
N VAL A 277 -2.68 0.15 -26.48
CA VAL A 277 -2.12 -0.81 -27.46
C VAL A 277 -2.24 -0.17 -28.84
N PRO A 278 -1.12 0.17 -29.51
CA PRO A 278 -1.16 0.77 -30.85
C PRO A 278 -2.00 -0.09 -31.82
N GLU A 279 -2.82 0.55 -32.62
CA GLU A 279 -3.72 -0.18 -33.54
C GLU A 279 -2.96 -1.10 -34.50
N ARG A 280 -1.77 -0.71 -34.92
CA ARG A 280 -0.88 -1.52 -35.73
C ARG A 280 -0.54 -2.86 -35.02
N ASP A 281 -0.22 -2.80 -33.72
CA ASP A 281 0.17 -3.99 -32.95
C ASP A 281 -1.06 -4.86 -32.66
N ARG A 282 -2.20 -4.24 -32.38
CA ARG A 282 -3.48 -4.94 -32.23
C ARG A 282 -3.84 -5.74 -33.48
N ARG A 283 -3.73 -5.15 -34.67
CA ARG A 283 -4.00 -5.85 -35.93
C ARG A 283 -3.05 -7.03 -36.15
N LYS A 284 -1.74 -6.85 -35.94
CA LYS A 284 -0.75 -7.93 -36.09
C LYS A 284 -1.00 -9.09 -35.13
N ILE A 285 -1.27 -8.78 -33.86
CA ILE A 285 -1.57 -9.81 -32.86
C ILE A 285 -2.85 -10.57 -33.24
N ASN A 286 -3.90 -9.87 -33.70
CA ASN A 286 -5.15 -10.52 -34.11
C ASN A 286 -4.99 -11.35 -35.39
N SER A 287 -4.19 -10.91 -36.38
CA SER A 287 -3.86 -11.75 -37.56
C SER A 287 -3.20 -13.05 -37.13
N LEU A 288 -2.17 -12.99 -36.28
CA LEU A 288 -1.50 -14.18 -35.75
C LEU A 288 -2.44 -15.10 -34.96
N ARG A 289 -3.39 -14.52 -34.19
CA ARG A 289 -4.41 -15.32 -33.51
C ARG A 289 -5.27 -16.11 -34.49
N ILE A 290 -5.78 -15.45 -35.54
CA ILE A 290 -6.60 -16.08 -36.58
C ILE A 290 -5.82 -17.19 -37.30
N GLU A 291 -4.58 -16.90 -37.73
CA GLU A 291 -3.68 -17.86 -38.36
C GLU A 291 -3.41 -19.10 -37.46
N GLN A 292 -3.40 -18.92 -36.16
CA GLN A 292 -3.21 -19.96 -35.15
C GLN A 292 -4.52 -20.59 -34.66
N GLY A 293 -5.66 -20.28 -35.28
CA GLY A 293 -6.97 -20.83 -34.91
C GLY A 293 -7.52 -20.29 -33.60
N LEU A 294 -7.05 -19.12 -33.13
CA LEU A 294 -7.50 -18.45 -31.90
C LEU A 294 -8.49 -17.31 -32.21
N MET A 295 -9.38 -17.03 -31.28
CA MET A 295 -10.33 -15.93 -31.43
C MET A 295 -9.64 -14.56 -31.40
N PRO A 296 -9.95 -13.63 -32.31
CA PRO A 296 -9.50 -12.24 -32.21
C PRO A 296 -10.10 -11.57 -30.97
N SER A 297 -9.47 -10.47 -30.46
CA SER A 297 -9.92 -9.81 -29.23
C SER A 297 -10.16 -8.32 -29.42
#